data_ad3bb729362cab74b8727e5f73763eb9
#
_entry.id   ad3bb729362cab74b8727e5f73763eb9
#
_cell.length_a   1.000
_cell.length_b   1.000
_cell.length_c   1.000
_cell.angle_alpha   90.00
_cell.angle_beta   90.00
_cell.angle_gamma   90.00
#
_symmetry.space_group_name_H-M   'P 1'
#
loop_
_entity.id
_entity.type
_entity.pdbx_description
1 polymer ?
#
loop_
_entity_poly.entity_id
_entity_poly.type
_entity_poly.pdbx_seq_one_letter_code
_entity_poly.pdbx_strand_id
1 'polypeptide(L)'
;VGSRFFAFVEERADTTSQTFVRLTVLILVTLVAFSAVFDLDIVLGSFAAGFVLRYIIPEGNHTLETKLDGLAYGFLIPVFFTVSGAKINLTAVASRPGLLVGFIVALLIIRAVPILISMSICPATRDVSAYGRITVALYCTTALPIIVAVTSVAVNAGALSQDIASVMV
;
A
#
# COMPACT_ATOMS: atom_id res chain seq x y z
N VAL A 1 -16.22 -23.80 -10.09
CA VAL A 1 -15.48 -24.82 -9.31
C VAL A 1 -14.96 -24.20 -8.02
N GLY A 2 -14.37 -23.02 -8.05
CA GLY A 2 -13.82 -22.33 -6.86
C GLY A 2 -14.88 -22.02 -5.81
N SER A 3 -16.04 -21.50 -6.18
CA SER A 3 -17.12 -21.15 -5.22
C SER A 3 -17.69 -22.37 -4.46
N ARG A 4 -17.73 -23.54 -5.08
CA ARG A 4 -18.18 -24.78 -4.43
C ARG A 4 -17.16 -25.32 -3.42
N PHE A 5 -15.88 -25.15 -3.70
CA PHE A 5 -14.81 -25.52 -2.79
C PHE A 5 -14.83 -24.62 -1.53
N PHE A 6 -15.04 -23.31 -1.71
CA PHE A 6 -15.15 -22.37 -0.61
C PHE A 6 -16.43 -22.59 0.24
N ALA A 7 -17.57 -22.86 -0.38
CA ALA A 7 -18.79 -23.22 0.33
C ALA A 7 -18.62 -24.50 1.18
N PHE A 8 -17.88 -25.50 0.65
CA PHE A 8 -17.56 -26.72 1.39
C PHE A 8 -16.60 -26.46 2.58
N VAL A 9 -15.65 -25.53 2.40
CA VAL A 9 -14.73 -25.10 3.48
C VAL A 9 -15.48 -24.27 4.52
N GLU A 10 -16.42 -23.43 4.10
CA GLU A 10 -17.25 -22.59 4.97
C GLU A 10 -18.15 -23.43 5.89
N GLU A 11 -18.77 -24.49 5.35
CA GLU A 11 -19.63 -25.41 6.13
C GLU A 11 -18.86 -26.21 7.18
N ARG A 12 -17.56 -26.43 6.97
CA ARG A 12 -16.66 -27.16 7.90
C ARG A 12 -15.71 -26.26 8.72
N ALA A 13 -15.64 -24.98 8.42
CA ALA A 13 -14.80 -24.06 9.16
C ALA A 13 -15.49 -23.62 10.44
N ASP A 14 -15.31 -24.40 11.49
CA ASP A 14 -15.58 -23.92 12.85
C ASP A 14 -14.92 -22.55 13.01
N THR A 15 -15.67 -21.61 13.60
CA THR A 15 -15.26 -20.23 13.83
C THR A 15 -13.92 -20.09 14.57
N THR A 16 -13.45 -21.14 15.20
CA THR A 16 -12.22 -21.22 15.99
C THR A 16 -10.96 -21.44 15.14
N SER A 17 -11.06 -22.09 13.97
CA SER A 17 -9.86 -22.55 13.24
C SER A 17 -9.19 -21.51 12.34
N GLN A 18 -9.85 -20.38 12.10
CA GLN A 18 -9.35 -19.29 11.21
C GLN A 18 -8.86 -19.79 9.83
N THR A 19 -9.46 -20.89 9.34
CA THR A 19 -9.05 -21.55 8.10
C THR A 19 -9.06 -20.61 6.90
N PHE A 20 -10.05 -19.70 6.82
CA PHE A 20 -10.13 -18.71 5.75
C PHE A 20 -8.97 -17.73 5.77
N VAL A 21 -8.55 -17.25 6.95
CA VAL A 21 -7.39 -16.36 7.08
C VAL A 21 -6.12 -17.07 6.63
N ARG A 22 -5.94 -18.31 7.05
CA ARG A 22 -4.76 -19.12 6.65
C ARG A 22 -4.74 -19.37 5.14
N LEU A 23 -5.89 -19.71 4.54
CA LEU A 23 -6.00 -19.93 3.11
C LEU A 23 -5.73 -18.63 2.31
N THR A 24 -6.26 -17.51 2.77
CA THR A 24 -6.01 -16.20 2.16
C THR A 24 -4.52 -15.85 2.20
N VAL A 25 -3.87 -16.01 3.35
CA VAL A 25 -2.43 -15.77 3.50
C VAL A 25 -1.62 -16.74 2.64
N LEU A 26 -2.01 -18.01 2.56
CA LEU A 26 -1.36 -19.01 1.71
C LEU A 26 -1.43 -18.62 0.22
N ILE A 27 -2.61 -18.23 -0.28
CA ILE A 27 -2.78 -17.76 -1.65
C ILE A 27 -1.92 -16.52 -1.92
N LEU A 28 -1.93 -15.55 -1.00
CA LEU A 28 -1.12 -14.35 -1.10
C LEU A 28 0.37 -14.70 -1.22
N VAL A 29 0.90 -15.48 -0.27
CA VAL A 29 2.31 -15.87 -0.25
C VAL A 29 2.69 -16.67 -1.49
N THR A 30 1.82 -17.58 -1.94
CA THR A 30 2.05 -18.39 -3.14
C THR A 30 2.15 -17.50 -4.39
N LEU A 31 1.22 -16.57 -4.61
CA LEU A 31 1.24 -15.69 -5.78
C LEU A 31 2.40 -14.68 -5.74
N VAL A 32 2.75 -14.19 -4.57
CA VAL A 32 3.95 -13.36 -4.36
C VAL A 32 5.22 -14.16 -4.67
N ALA A 33 5.31 -15.41 -4.20
CA ALA A 33 6.45 -16.29 -4.51
C ALA A 33 6.54 -16.61 -6.01
N PHE A 34 5.42 -16.87 -6.67
CA PHE A 34 5.39 -17.01 -8.14
C PHE A 34 5.89 -15.75 -8.84
N SER A 35 5.44 -14.56 -8.44
CA SER A 35 5.97 -13.31 -8.99
C SER A 35 7.48 -13.21 -8.87
N ALA A 36 8.03 -13.56 -7.71
CA ALA A 36 9.47 -13.51 -7.48
C ALA A 36 10.24 -14.54 -8.33
N VAL A 37 9.69 -15.75 -8.53
CA VAL A 37 10.32 -16.80 -9.37
C VAL A 37 10.35 -16.41 -10.85
N PHE A 38 9.32 -15.72 -11.33
CA PHE A 38 9.23 -15.27 -12.73
C PHE A 38 9.85 -13.88 -12.95
N ASP A 39 10.59 -13.35 -11.98
CA ASP A 39 11.20 -12.01 -12.04
C ASP A 39 10.17 -10.89 -12.30
N LEU A 40 8.93 -11.13 -11.85
CA LEU A 40 7.87 -10.14 -11.89
C LEU A 40 7.89 -9.31 -10.61
N ASP A 41 7.31 -8.12 -10.68
CA ASP A 41 7.20 -7.26 -9.52
C ASP A 41 6.31 -7.88 -8.42
N ILE A 42 6.82 -7.90 -7.18
CA ILE A 42 6.14 -8.49 -6.00
C ILE A 42 4.82 -7.76 -5.73
N VAL A 43 4.74 -6.45 -6.00
CA VAL A 43 3.52 -5.66 -5.83
C VAL A 43 2.44 -6.13 -6.80
N LEU A 44 2.82 -6.46 -8.04
CA LEU A 44 1.92 -7.03 -9.04
C LEU A 44 1.38 -8.39 -8.58
N GLY A 45 2.24 -9.25 -8.02
CA GLY A 45 1.82 -10.54 -7.48
C GLY A 45 0.84 -10.42 -6.32
N SER A 46 1.07 -9.48 -5.41
CA SER A 46 0.15 -9.22 -4.29
C SER A 46 -1.18 -8.63 -4.74
N PHE A 47 -1.17 -7.76 -5.76
CA PHE A 47 -2.38 -7.23 -6.38
C PHE A 47 -3.19 -8.33 -7.06
N ALA A 48 -2.55 -9.20 -7.83
CA ALA A 48 -3.20 -10.34 -8.46
C ALA A 48 -3.83 -11.28 -7.42
N ALA A 49 -3.15 -11.53 -6.29
CA ALA A 49 -3.69 -12.28 -5.17
C ALA A 49 -4.97 -11.65 -4.63
N GLY A 50 -4.98 -10.34 -4.40
CA GLY A 50 -6.15 -9.60 -3.95
C GLY A 50 -7.33 -9.71 -4.93
N PHE A 51 -7.05 -9.63 -6.23
CA PHE A 51 -8.06 -9.76 -7.28
C PHE A 51 -8.67 -11.17 -7.32
N VAL A 52 -7.83 -12.21 -7.24
CA VAL A 52 -8.28 -13.61 -7.17
C VAL A 52 -9.12 -13.86 -5.92
N LEU A 53 -8.68 -13.37 -4.77
CA LEU A 53 -9.43 -13.50 -3.51
C LEU A 53 -10.78 -12.79 -3.57
N ARG A 54 -10.84 -11.57 -4.13
CA ARG A 54 -12.10 -10.84 -4.33
C ARG A 54 -13.10 -11.62 -5.18
N TYR A 55 -12.62 -12.35 -6.19
CA TYR A 55 -13.49 -13.17 -7.05
C TYR A 55 -13.98 -14.45 -6.38
N ILE A 56 -13.18 -15.02 -5.49
CA ILE A 56 -13.44 -16.32 -4.86
C ILE A 56 -14.28 -16.16 -3.57
N ILE A 57 -14.01 -15.11 -2.78
CA ILE A 57 -14.69 -14.88 -1.49
C ILE A 57 -16.04 -14.22 -1.77
N PRO A 58 -17.14 -14.78 -1.22
CA PRO A 58 -18.47 -14.19 -1.35
C PRO A 58 -18.50 -12.76 -0.80
N GLU A 59 -19.28 -11.89 -1.43
CA GLU A 59 -19.47 -10.52 -0.94
C GLU A 59 -20.10 -10.52 0.47
N GLY A 60 -19.52 -9.73 1.38
CA GLY A 60 -20.08 -9.53 2.72
C GLY A 60 -19.49 -10.39 3.82
N ASN A 61 -18.35 -11.08 3.60
CA ASN A 61 -17.65 -11.76 4.69
C ASN A 61 -16.85 -10.77 5.57
N HIS A 62 -17.58 -9.90 6.30
CA HIS A 62 -17.01 -8.90 7.20
C HIS A 62 -16.10 -9.49 8.28
N THR A 63 -16.34 -10.75 8.68
CA THR A 63 -15.51 -11.43 9.67
C THR A 63 -14.10 -11.69 9.12
N LEU A 64 -13.98 -12.10 7.87
CA LEU A 64 -12.69 -12.30 7.23
C LEU A 64 -11.96 -10.97 7.01
N GLU A 65 -12.67 -9.94 6.51
CA GLU A 65 -12.13 -8.60 6.33
C GLU A 65 -11.56 -8.05 7.64
N THR A 66 -12.31 -8.10 8.73
CA THR A 66 -11.86 -7.64 10.06
C THR A 66 -10.61 -8.38 10.55
N LYS A 67 -10.53 -9.70 10.30
CA LYS A 67 -9.35 -10.49 10.70
C LYS A 67 -8.13 -10.18 9.84
N LEU A 68 -8.31 -9.96 8.54
CA LEU A 68 -7.23 -9.55 7.64
C LEU A 68 -6.75 -8.14 7.96
N ASP A 69 -7.65 -7.22 8.28
CA ASP A 69 -7.32 -5.88 8.74
C ASP A 69 -6.51 -5.93 10.04
N GLY A 70 -6.90 -6.78 10.99
CA GLY A 70 -6.15 -6.99 12.22
C GLY A 70 -4.71 -7.48 11.96
N LEU A 71 -4.52 -8.41 11.02
CA LEU A 71 -3.20 -8.87 10.60
C LEU A 71 -2.41 -7.77 9.88
N ALA A 72 -3.05 -7.05 8.95
CA ALA A 72 -2.43 -5.99 8.17
C ALA A 72 -1.99 -4.83 9.05
N TYR A 73 -2.91 -4.23 9.78
CA TYR A 73 -2.63 -3.06 10.61
C TYR A 73 -1.89 -3.39 11.91
N GLY A 74 -2.11 -4.57 12.48
CA GLY A 74 -1.47 -4.99 13.72
C GLY A 74 -0.05 -5.52 13.55
N PHE A 75 0.31 -6.01 12.37
CA PHE A 75 1.62 -6.63 12.15
C PHE A 75 2.31 -6.23 10.85
N LEU A 76 1.69 -6.46 9.69
CA LEU A 76 2.37 -6.31 8.41
C LEU A 76 2.75 -4.85 8.11
N ILE A 77 1.86 -3.90 8.37
CA ILE A 77 2.10 -2.47 8.12
C ILE A 77 3.17 -1.91 9.05
N PRO A 78 3.16 -2.14 10.39
CA PRO A 78 4.27 -1.74 11.26
C PRO A 78 5.62 -2.33 10.86
N VAL A 79 5.66 -3.62 10.48
CA VAL A 79 6.89 -4.26 9.99
C VAL A 79 7.36 -3.61 8.69
N PHE A 80 6.44 -3.34 7.75
CA PHE A 80 6.77 -2.65 6.50
C PHE A 80 7.42 -1.28 6.76
N PHE A 81 6.85 -0.46 7.63
CA PHE A 81 7.42 0.86 7.94
C PHE A 81 8.78 0.75 8.64
N THR A 82 8.94 -0.19 9.56
CA THR A 82 10.20 -0.42 10.26
C THR A 82 11.31 -0.83 9.28
N VAL A 83 11.03 -1.80 8.41
CA VAL A 83 11.99 -2.30 7.42
C VAL A 83 12.31 -1.21 6.39
N SER A 84 11.29 -0.46 5.93
CA SER A 84 11.50 0.64 4.98
C SER A 84 12.36 1.74 5.59
N GLY A 85 12.08 2.13 6.85
CA GLY A 85 12.90 3.12 7.55
C GLY A 85 14.33 2.66 7.77
N ALA A 86 14.56 1.38 8.09
CA ALA A 86 15.91 0.83 8.28
C ALA A 86 16.76 0.82 6.99
N LYS A 87 16.13 0.85 5.82
CA LYS A 87 16.83 0.90 4.53
C LYS A 87 17.26 2.32 4.11
N ILE A 88 16.80 3.35 4.80
CA ILE A 88 17.13 4.74 4.45
C ILE A 88 18.59 5.04 4.78
N ASN A 89 19.33 5.50 3.79
CA ASN A 89 20.70 5.98 3.97
C ASN A 89 20.69 7.45 4.44
N LEU A 90 20.73 7.67 5.75
CA LEU A 90 20.71 9.00 6.35
C LEU A 90 21.88 9.90 5.88
N THR A 91 23.05 9.31 5.58
CA THR A 91 24.20 10.05 5.07
C THR A 91 23.91 10.59 3.66
N ALA A 92 23.26 9.80 2.81
CA ALA A 92 22.86 10.23 1.47
C ALA A 92 21.81 11.37 1.55
N VAL A 93 20.86 11.28 2.49
CA VAL A 93 19.87 12.34 2.72
C VAL A 93 20.54 13.63 3.18
N ALA A 94 21.45 13.55 4.16
CA ALA A 94 22.16 14.72 4.68
C ALA A 94 23.09 15.38 3.64
N SER A 95 23.65 14.60 2.71
CA SER A 95 24.55 15.11 1.67
C SER A 95 23.84 15.83 0.52
N ARG A 96 22.51 15.66 0.37
CA ARG A 96 21.73 16.21 -0.75
C ARG A 96 20.49 17.00 -0.32
N PRO A 97 20.61 18.04 0.52
CA PRO A 97 19.47 18.76 1.07
C PRO A 97 18.64 19.45 -0.04
N GLY A 98 19.27 19.89 -1.12
CA GLY A 98 18.56 20.51 -2.24
C GLY A 98 17.63 19.54 -2.97
N LEU A 99 18.02 18.27 -3.11
CA LEU A 99 17.18 17.23 -3.72
C LEU A 99 16.00 16.90 -2.79
N LEU A 100 16.22 16.81 -1.49
CA LEU A 100 15.16 16.60 -0.49
C LEU A 100 14.11 17.72 -0.54
N VAL A 101 14.55 18.97 -0.46
CA VAL A 101 13.66 20.14 -0.53
C VAL A 101 12.91 20.18 -1.86
N GLY A 102 13.62 19.96 -2.97
CA GLY A 102 13.02 19.91 -4.31
C GLY A 102 11.95 18.83 -4.42
N PHE A 103 12.20 17.65 -3.85
CA PHE A 103 11.22 16.55 -3.84
C PHE A 103 9.99 16.89 -2.99
N ILE A 104 10.16 17.47 -1.81
CA ILE A 104 9.05 17.90 -0.95
C ILE A 104 8.19 18.96 -1.68
N VAL A 105 8.84 19.95 -2.29
CA VAL A 105 8.12 20.99 -3.06
C VAL A 105 7.39 20.39 -4.26
N ALA A 106 8.00 19.46 -4.98
CA ALA A 106 7.37 18.77 -6.08
C ALA A 106 6.13 17.96 -5.62
N LEU A 107 6.22 17.24 -4.51
CA LEU A 107 5.08 16.52 -3.92
C LEU A 107 3.94 17.48 -3.55
N LEU A 108 4.26 18.61 -2.92
CA LEU A 108 3.26 19.61 -2.55
C LEU A 108 2.57 20.19 -3.80
N ILE A 109 3.32 20.54 -4.84
CA ILE A 109 2.76 21.09 -6.07
C ILE A 109 1.92 20.04 -6.80
N ILE A 110 2.44 18.83 -6.98
CA ILE A 110 1.80 17.81 -7.81
C ILE A 110 0.59 17.18 -7.10
N ARG A 111 0.61 17.08 -5.78
CA ARG A 111 -0.44 16.38 -5.00
C ARG A 111 -1.34 17.34 -4.22
N ALA A 112 -0.79 18.26 -3.42
CA ALA A 112 -1.62 19.14 -2.60
C ALA A 112 -2.39 20.16 -3.41
N VAL A 113 -1.77 20.77 -4.43
CA VAL A 113 -2.43 21.82 -5.24
C VAL A 113 -3.66 21.31 -5.98
N PRO A 114 -3.65 20.19 -6.71
CA PRO A 114 -4.85 19.65 -7.36
C PRO A 114 -5.98 19.35 -6.38
N ILE A 115 -5.65 18.85 -5.19
CA ILE A 115 -6.65 18.56 -4.16
C ILE A 115 -7.27 19.86 -3.63
N LEU A 116 -6.46 20.86 -3.34
CA LEU A 116 -6.93 22.18 -2.92
C LEU A 116 -7.85 22.82 -3.97
N ILE A 117 -7.47 22.75 -5.24
CA ILE A 117 -8.26 23.26 -6.36
C ILE A 117 -9.59 22.49 -6.43
N SER A 118 -9.54 21.16 -6.41
CA SER A 118 -10.73 20.32 -6.45
C SER A 118 -11.68 20.62 -5.31
N MET A 119 -11.18 20.70 -4.08
CA MET A 119 -11.99 21.04 -2.90
C MET A 119 -12.53 22.49 -2.90
N SER A 120 -11.88 23.39 -3.63
CA SER A 120 -12.34 24.77 -3.74
C SER A 120 -13.45 24.94 -4.78
N ILE A 121 -13.48 24.09 -5.79
CA ILE A 121 -14.45 24.13 -6.89
C ILE A 121 -15.67 23.25 -6.59
N CYS A 122 -15.47 22.14 -5.87
CA CYS A 122 -16.54 21.18 -5.63
C CYS A 122 -17.61 21.72 -4.67
N PRO A 123 -18.90 21.76 -5.07
CA PRO A 123 -19.99 22.23 -4.20
C PRO A 123 -20.13 21.42 -2.90
N ALA A 124 -19.84 20.13 -2.94
CA ALA A 124 -19.96 19.22 -1.78
C ALA A 124 -18.97 19.55 -0.64
N THR A 125 -17.91 20.29 -0.92
CA THR A 125 -16.89 20.68 0.06
C THR A 125 -16.95 22.16 0.45
N ARG A 126 -18.05 22.85 0.08
CA ARG A 126 -18.22 24.28 0.34
C ARG A 126 -18.25 24.62 1.85
N ASP A 127 -18.80 23.70 2.64
CA ASP A 127 -18.93 23.86 4.11
C ASP A 127 -17.62 23.57 4.86
N VAL A 128 -16.60 23.05 4.17
CA VAL A 128 -15.28 22.79 4.76
C VAL A 128 -14.50 24.10 4.81
N SER A 129 -14.03 24.48 6.01
CA SER A 129 -13.22 25.67 6.20
C SER A 129 -11.93 25.64 5.37
N ALA A 130 -11.35 26.81 5.07
CA ALA A 130 -10.08 26.89 4.33
C ALA A 130 -8.97 26.09 5.03
N TYR A 131 -8.92 26.14 6.36
CA TYR A 131 -7.99 25.35 7.17
C TYR A 131 -8.21 23.84 6.99
N GLY A 132 -9.46 23.39 7.00
CA GLY A 132 -9.81 21.98 6.75
C GLY A 132 -9.38 21.51 5.37
N ARG A 133 -9.55 22.32 4.33
CA ARG A 133 -9.11 21.99 2.97
C ARG A 133 -7.59 21.84 2.87
N ILE A 134 -6.84 22.76 3.49
CA ILE A 134 -5.37 22.68 3.55
C ILE A 134 -4.94 21.41 4.30
N THR A 135 -5.56 21.12 5.44
CA THR A 135 -5.27 19.92 6.23
C THR A 135 -5.48 18.64 5.40
N VAL A 136 -6.62 18.51 4.73
CA VAL A 136 -6.90 17.36 3.85
C VAL A 136 -5.88 17.25 2.73
N ALA A 137 -5.55 18.36 2.07
CA ALA A 137 -4.58 18.37 0.98
C ALA A 137 -3.18 17.93 1.45
N LEU A 138 -2.76 18.36 2.63
CA LEU A 138 -1.49 17.94 3.24
C LEU A 138 -1.50 16.46 3.62
N TYR A 139 -2.57 15.97 4.25
CA TYR A 139 -2.69 14.53 4.56
C TYR A 139 -2.68 13.66 3.31
N CYS A 140 -3.31 14.08 2.24
CA CYS A 140 -3.31 13.35 0.97
C CYS A 140 -1.96 13.37 0.22
N THR A 141 -1.02 14.23 0.60
CA THR A 141 0.36 14.19 0.08
C THR A 141 1.18 13.04 0.66
N THR A 142 0.83 12.56 1.85
CA THR A 142 1.54 11.44 2.47
C THR A 142 1.22 10.13 1.75
N ALA A 143 2.14 9.66 0.92
CA ALA A 143 1.98 8.44 0.12
C ALA A 143 3.19 7.52 0.24
N LEU A 144 3.76 7.42 1.45
CA LEU A 144 4.98 6.66 1.70
C LEU A 144 4.95 5.23 1.11
N PRO A 145 3.89 4.42 1.25
CA PRO A 145 3.89 3.08 0.67
C PRO A 145 4.06 3.07 -0.86
N ILE A 146 3.43 4.02 -1.56
CA ILE A 146 3.54 4.14 -3.02
C ILE A 146 4.93 4.61 -3.40
N ILE A 147 5.49 5.58 -2.69
CA ILE A 147 6.84 6.10 -2.96
C ILE A 147 7.86 4.98 -2.75
N VAL A 148 7.78 4.22 -1.66
CA VAL A 148 8.65 3.07 -1.39
C VAL A 148 8.52 2.01 -2.50
N ALA A 149 7.31 1.66 -2.92
CA ALA A 149 7.10 0.69 -3.98
C ALA A 149 7.72 1.15 -5.31
N VAL A 150 7.41 2.38 -5.74
CA VAL A 150 7.92 2.94 -7.01
C VAL A 150 9.44 3.08 -6.99
N THR A 151 10.03 3.59 -5.90
CA THR A 151 11.48 3.73 -5.79
C THR A 151 12.18 2.37 -5.75
N SER A 152 11.59 1.35 -5.10
CA SER A 152 12.14 -0.01 -5.09
C SER A 152 12.17 -0.61 -6.49
N VAL A 153 11.08 -0.47 -7.25
CA VAL A 153 11.04 -0.94 -8.66
C VAL A 153 12.06 -0.19 -9.51
N ALA A 154 12.15 1.14 -9.35
CA ALA A 154 13.11 1.96 -10.12
C ALA A 154 14.57 1.61 -9.81
N VAL A 155 14.89 1.28 -8.55
CA VAL A 155 16.23 0.83 -8.14
C VAL A 155 16.52 -0.56 -8.73
N ASN A 156 15.58 -1.50 -8.64
CA ASN A 156 15.75 -2.85 -9.20
C ASN A 156 15.91 -2.82 -10.72
N ALA A 157 15.23 -1.92 -11.41
CA ALA A 157 15.36 -1.71 -12.85
C ALA A 157 16.65 -0.93 -13.25
N GLY A 158 17.47 -0.50 -12.29
CA GLY A 158 18.68 0.29 -12.54
C GLY A 158 18.42 1.74 -13.00
N ALA A 159 17.16 2.19 -12.94
CA ALA A 159 16.76 3.54 -13.33
C ALA A 159 17.02 4.58 -12.23
N LEU A 160 17.19 4.14 -10.98
CA LEU A 160 17.42 5.01 -9.83
C LEU A 160 18.51 4.44 -8.94
N SER A 161 19.40 5.30 -8.41
CA SER A 161 20.36 4.85 -7.40
C SER A 161 19.72 4.72 -6.03
N GLN A 162 20.22 3.81 -5.20
CA GLN A 162 19.75 3.59 -3.83
C GLN A 162 19.80 4.86 -2.96
N ASP A 163 20.82 5.70 -3.19
CA ASP A 163 20.96 6.97 -2.46
C ASP A 163 19.86 7.96 -2.80
N ILE A 164 19.49 8.08 -4.07
CA ILE A 164 18.39 8.95 -4.50
C ILE A 164 17.06 8.39 -3.99
N ALA A 165 16.86 7.08 -4.05
CA ALA A 165 15.67 6.45 -3.48
C ALA A 165 15.53 6.74 -1.98
N SER A 166 16.64 6.72 -1.23
CA SER A 166 16.64 7.06 0.20
C SER A 166 16.25 8.51 0.49
N VAL A 167 16.53 9.44 -0.42
CA VAL A 167 16.10 10.85 -0.26
C VAL A 167 14.63 11.04 -0.57
N MET A 168 14.03 10.18 -1.41
CA MET A 168 12.63 10.26 -1.82
C MET A 168 11.67 9.56 -0.84
N VAL A 169 12.15 8.62 -0.04
CA VAL A 169 11.39 7.88 0.97
C VAL A 169 11.40 8.59 2.31
#